data_0c926dea603d43f2acd7ef91f708316d
#
_entry.id   0c926dea603d43f2acd7ef91f708316d
#
_cell.length_a   1.000
_cell.length_b   1.000
_cell.length_c   1.000
_cell.angle_alpha   90.00
_cell.angle_beta   90.00
_cell.angle_gamma   90.00
#
_symmetry.space_group_name_H-M   'P 1'
#
loop_
_entity.id
_entity.type
_entity.pdbx_description
1 polymer ?
#
loop_
_entity_poly.entity_id
_entity_poly.type
_entity_poly.pdbx_seq_one_letter_code
_entity_poly.pdbx_strand_id
1 'polypeptide(L)'
;MINKIILAGTGGYGIKFLGKVLAEFFVLKNYNVVLTYDYDAAMRGGEIIAYLIYGAEEINNPIIDEADVLLVLDNVKRKLVAKKVMAEKCLCTQGKCVKCNFLHEELLERGFRGNGRRANMVALGAVLKELEFEVSDGELQMILPKNFFEQNLEDVKFGLRFQKQ
;
A
#
# COMPACT_ATOMS: atom_id res chain seq x y z
N MET A 1 9.30 14.01 -12.34
CA MET A 1 8.02 14.11 -11.58
C MET A 1 8.14 13.24 -10.33
N ILE A 2 7.84 13.78 -9.16
CA ILE A 2 7.91 13.10 -7.86
C ILE A 2 6.50 12.64 -7.48
N ASN A 3 6.35 11.38 -7.08
CA ASN A 3 5.08 10.77 -6.65
C ASN A 3 5.14 10.42 -5.18
N LYS A 4 4.02 10.54 -4.49
CA LYS A 4 3.90 10.42 -3.03
C LYS A 4 2.82 9.39 -2.68
N ILE A 5 3.18 8.39 -1.88
CA ILE A 5 2.28 7.34 -1.42
C ILE A 5 2.27 7.32 0.11
N ILE A 6 1.10 7.21 0.68
CA ILE A 6 0.93 6.90 2.12
C ILE A 6 0.31 5.51 2.24
N LEU A 7 0.92 4.68 3.07
CA LEU A 7 0.38 3.38 3.46
C LEU A 7 0.08 3.44 4.95
N ALA A 8 -1.15 3.17 5.35
CA ALA A 8 -1.58 3.29 6.72
C ALA A 8 -2.37 2.07 7.19
N GLY A 9 -2.24 1.72 8.45
CA GLY A 9 -2.94 0.60 9.07
C GLY A 9 -2.50 0.36 10.49
N THR A 10 -2.95 -0.72 11.09
CA THR A 10 -2.57 -1.11 12.44
C THR A 10 -1.49 -2.19 12.44
N GLY A 11 -0.86 -2.40 13.59
CA GLY A 11 0.13 -3.44 13.79
C GLY A 11 -0.44 -4.83 13.45
N GLY A 12 0.32 -5.62 12.67
CA GLY A 12 -0.11 -6.93 12.16
C GLY A 12 -0.50 -6.95 10.69
N TYR A 13 -0.89 -5.82 10.09
CA TYR A 13 -1.25 -5.73 8.66
C TYR A 13 -0.06 -5.65 7.71
N GLY A 14 1.16 -5.62 8.23
CA GLY A 14 2.38 -5.66 7.41
C GLY A 14 2.67 -4.36 6.65
N ILE A 15 2.25 -3.19 7.15
CA ILE A 15 2.47 -1.88 6.51
C ILE A 15 3.96 -1.63 6.26
N LYS A 16 4.83 -1.91 7.25
CA LYS A 16 6.29 -1.75 7.07
C LYS A 16 6.84 -2.65 5.96
N PHE A 17 6.36 -3.89 5.92
CA PHE A 17 6.76 -4.84 4.90
C PHE A 17 6.29 -4.40 3.51
N LEU A 18 5.03 -3.97 3.38
CA LEU A 18 4.46 -3.46 2.14
C LEU A 18 5.24 -2.23 1.62
N GLY A 19 5.54 -1.28 2.52
CA GLY A 19 6.35 -0.11 2.18
C GLY A 19 7.73 -0.49 1.65
N LYS A 20 8.40 -1.47 2.30
CA LYS A 20 9.70 -1.98 1.86
C LYS A 20 9.63 -2.61 0.46
N VAL A 21 8.68 -3.50 0.21
CA VAL A 21 8.53 -4.17 -1.09
C VAL A 21 8.23 -3.17 -2.21
N LEU A 22 7.37 -2.18 -1.95
CA LEU A 22 7.12 -1.09 -2.91
C LEU A 22 8.38 -0.25 -3.18
N ALA A 23 9.14 0.07 -2.14
CA ALA A 23 10.40 0.80 -2.29
C ALA A 23 11.40 0.01 -3.14
N GLU A 24 11.57 -1.29 -2.90
CA GLU A 24 12.42 -2.18 -3.70
C GLU A 24 11.95 -2.25 -5.16
N PHE A 25 10.63 -2.30 -5.40
CA PHE A 25 10.07 -2.25 -6.75
C PHE A 25 10.43 -0.95 -7.47
N PHE A 26 10.28 0.21 -6.84
CA PHE A 26 10.61 1.48 -7.49
C PHE A 26 12.12 1.63 -7.72
N VAL A 27 12.96 1.14 -6.81
CA VAL A 27 14.42 1.07 -7.05
C VAL A 27 14.74 0.19 -8.24
N LEU A 28 14.07 -0.97 -8.38
CA LEU A 28 14.21 -1.86 -9.55
C LEU A 28 13.83 -1.16 -10.86
N LYS A 29 12.85 -0.25 -10.81
CA LYS A 29 12.43 0.60 -11.94
C LYS A 29 13.34 1.86 -12.14
N ASN A 30 14.49 1.93 -11.47
CA ASN A 30 15.45 3.04 -11.52
C ASN A 30 14.91 4.39 -11.02
N TYR A 31 14.00 4.39 -10.07
CA TYR A 31 13.59 5.60 -9.36
C TYR A 31 14.45 5.85 -8.11
N ASN A 32 14.65 7.13 -7.79
CA ASN A 32 15.07 7.54 -6.45
C ASN A 32 13.90 7.33 -5.48
N VAL A 33 14.17 6.80 -4.29
CA VAL A 33 13.13 6.42 -3.32
C VAL A 33 13.48 6.92 -1.93
N VAL A 34 12.52 7.51 -1.25
CA VAL A 34 12.57 7.79 0.19
C VAL A 34 11.41 7.07 0.86
N LEU A 35 11.71 6.29 1.89
CA LEU A 35 10.72 5.58 2.69
C LEU A 35 10.94 5.90 4.17
N THR A 36 9.95 6.50 4.80
CA THR A 36 9.95 6.80 6.23
C THR A 36 8.73 6.20 6.90
N TYR A 37 8.79 6.05 8.22
CA TYR A 37 7.71 5.47 9.01
C TYR A 37 7.39 6.34 10.21
N ASP A 38 6.10 6.42 10.50
CA ASP A 38 5.59 6.93 11.76
C ASP A 38 4.74 5.84 12.43
N TYR A 39 4.94 5.62 13.71
CA TYR A 39 4.23 4.58 14.46
C TYR A 39 4.08 4.97 15.92
N ASP A 40 2.95 4.57 16.50
CA ASP A 40 2.70 4.75 17.92
C ASP A 40 3.46 3.68 18.72
N ALA A 41 4.55 4.08 19.35
CA ALA A 41 5.41 3.20 20.14
C ALA A 41 4.77 2.76 21.47
N ALA A 42 3.73 3.46 21.93
CA ALA A 42 3.14 3.24 23.27
C ALA A 42 2.13 2.09 23.29
N MET A 43 1.66 1.62 22.13
CA MET A 43 0.59 0.62 22.05
C MET A 43 0.94 -0.57 21.17
N ARG A 44 0.81 -1.77 21.73
CA ARG A 44 0.88 -3.01 20.94
C ARG A 44 -0.31 -3.05 19.95
N GLY A 45 -0.04 -3.14 18.65
CA GLY A 45 -1.09 -3.03 17.62
C GLY A 45 -1.48 -1.59 17.28
N GLY A 46 -0.65 -0.60 17.65
CA GLY A 46 -0.85 0.81 17.31
C GLY A 46 -0.80 1.10 15.82
N GLU A 47 -1.17 2.32 15.47
CA GLU A 47 -1.18 2.82 14.10
C GLU A 47 0.24 2.86 13.52
N ILE A 48 0.38 2.41 12.28
CA ILE A 48 1.62 2.46 11.52
C ILE A 48 1.33 3.18 10.21
N ILE A 49 2.14 4.21 9.90
CA ILE A 49 2.07 4.93 8.65
C ILE A 49 3.44 4.85 7.97
N ALA A 50 3.45 4.45 6.72
CA ALA A 50 4.61 4.51 5.86
C ALA A 50 4.42 5.63 4.84
N TYR A 51 5.40 6.49 4.72
CA TYR A 51 5.48 7.57 3.75
C TYR A 51 6.51 7.20 2.71
N LEU A 52 6.08 6.98 1.47
CA LEU A 52 6.91 6.58 0.36
C LEU A 52 6.87 7.63 -0.73
N ILE A 53 8.04 8.12 -1.10
CA ILE A 53 8.22 9.08 -2.19
C ILE A 53 9.13 8.42 -3.23
N TYR A 54 8.76 8.53 -4.50
CA TYR A 54 9.60 8.04 -5.58
C TYR A 54 9.56 8.99 -6.79
N GLY A 55 10.65 9.05 -7.54
CA GLY A 55 10.76 9.89 -8.73
C GLY A 55 12.06 9.68 -9.48
N ALA A 56 12.10 10.14 -10.74
CA ALA A 56 13.32 10.09 -11.55
C ALA A 56 14.36 11.13 -11.09
N GLU A 57 13.91 12.18 -10.42
CA GLU A 57 14.74 13.28 -9.92
C GLU A 57 15.15 13.04 -8.46
N GLU A 58 16.15 13.76 -7.99
CA GLU A 58 16.57 13.74 -6.59
C GLU A 58 15.45 14.25 -5.68
N ILE A 59 15.22 13.56 -4.57
CA ILE A 59 14.16 13.89 -3.61
C ILE A 59 14.76 14.73 -2.49
N ASN A 60 14.67 16.06 -2.63
CA ASN A 60 15.22 17.01 -1.65
C ASN A 60 14.28 17.31 -0.48
N ASN A 61 12.97 17.05 -0.62
CA ASN A 61 11.99 17.25 0.44
C ASN A 61 11.20 15.96 0.68
N PRO A 62 11.47 15.21 1.76
CA PRO A 62 10.78 13.97 2.07
C PRO A 62 9.44 14.16 2.81
N ILE A 63 8.90 15.37 2.84
CA ILE A 63 7.62 15.65 3.53
C ILE A 63 6.44 15.40 2.58
N ILE A 64 5.43 14.71 3.09
CA ILE A 64 4.17 14.47 2.39
C ILE A 64 3.04 15.19 3.13
N ASP A 65 2.59 16.33 2.60
CA ASP A 65 1.39 17.03 3.07
C ASP A 65 0.13 16.43 2.45
N GLU A 66 0.21 16.11 1.16
CA GLU A 66 -0.82 15.43 0.37
C GLU A 66 -0.17 14.32 -0.46
N ALA A 67 -0.71 13.11 -0.40
CA ALA A 67 -0.25 11.99 -1.21
C ALA A 67 -1.01 11.90 -2.54
N ASP A 68 -0.38 11.30 -3.56
CA ASP A 68 -1.08 10.94 -4.79
C ASP A 68 -1.99 9.74 -4.54
N VAL A 69 -1.50 8.77 -3.74
CA VAL A 69 -2.27 7.58 -3.33
C VAL A 69 -2.13 7.36 -1.83
N LEU A 70 -3.26 7.14 -1.16
CA LEU A 70 -3.34 6.67 0.22
C LEU A 70 -3.96 5.27 0.22
N LEU A 71 -3.21 4.28 0.70
CA LEU A 71 -3.73 2.95 0.99
C LEU A 71 -3.98 2.82 2.49
N VAL A 72 -5.17 2.37 2.87
CA VAL A 72 -5.54 2.13 4.26
C VAL A 72 -5.94 0.67 4.46
N LEU A 73 -5.15 -0.04 5.26
CA LEU A 73 -5.43 -1.40 5.70
C LEU A 73 -5.79 -1.37 7.20
N ASP A 74 -7.08 -1.38 7.51
CA ASP A 74 -7.64 -1.28 8.85
C ASP A 74 -7.86 0.18 9.36
N ASN A 75 -8.27 0.33 10.62
CA ASN A 75 -8.64 1.62 11.20
C ASN A 75 -7.43 2.54 11.41
N VAL A 76 -7.51 3.73 10.85
CA VAL A 76 -6.53 4.80 11.05
C VAL A 76 -7.25 6.01 11.65
N LYS A 77 -6.76 6.50 12.78
CA LYS A 77 -7.35 7.63 13.51
C LYS A 77 -6.82 8.97 13.01
N ARG A 78 -5.59 8.96 12.49
CA ARG A 78 -4.90 10.16 12.01
C ARG A 78 -5.54 10.68 10.73
N LYS A 79 -5.69 11.99 10.62
CA LYS A 79 -6.16 12.63 9.38
C LYS A 79 -5.03 12.62 8.35
N LEU A 80 -5.23 11.89 7.27
CA LEU A 80 -4.32 11.82 6.13
C LEU A 80 -5.01 12.41 4.90
N VAL A 81 -4.24 13.08 4.03
CA VAL A 81 -4.76 13.75 2.84
C VAL A 81 -4.15 13.11 1.60
N ALA A 82 -4.98 12.76 0.63
CA ALA A 82 -4.54 12.21 -0.64
C ALA A 82 -5.54 12.50 -1.76
N LYS A 83 -5.04 12.53 -3.01
CA LYS A 83 -5.85 12.67 -4.23
C LYS A 83 -6.70 11.42 -4.48
N LYS A 84 -6.14 10.24 -4.20
CA LYS A 84 -6.82 8.94 -4.34
C LYS A 84 -6.70 8.15 -3.05
N VAL A 85 -7.79 7.55 -2.61
CA VAL A 85 -7.82 6.72 -1.40
C VAL A 85 -8.27 5.31 -1.77
N MET A 86 -7.46 4.34 -1.37
CA MET A 86 -7.73 2.91 -1.45
C MET A 86 -7.85 2.38 -0.02
N ALA A 87 -8.98 1.84 0.36
CA ALA A 87 -9.20 1.39 1.73
C ALA A 87 -9.87 0.01 1.79
N GLU A 88 -9.51 -0.78 2.78
CA GLU A 88 -10.17 -2.05 3.08
C GLU A 88 -11.62 -1.87 3.51
N LYS A 89 -11.91 -0.75 4.19
CA LYS A 89 -13.26 -0.38 4.64
C LYS A 89 -13.53 1.08 4.28
N CYS A 90 -14.79 1.41 4.01
CA CYS A 90 -15.17 2.81 3.76
C CYS A 90 -14.86 3.66 5.01
N LEU A 91 -13.93 4.58 4.86
CA LEU A 91 -13.59 5.56 5.88
C LEU A 91 -14.38 6.83 5.63
N CYS A 92 -15.57 6.93 6.22
CA CYS A 92 -16.31 8.19 6.26
C CYS A 92 -15.75 9.06 7.38
N THR A 93 -14.76 9.89 7.09
CA THR A 93 -14.32 10.92 8.01
C THR A 93 -15.11 12.20 7.77
N GLN A 94 -15.84 12.65 8.78
CA GLN A 94 -16.55 13.94 8.82
C GLN A 94 -17.57 14.18 7.69
N GLY A 95 -18.38 13.18 7.33
CA GLY A 95 -19.53 13.37 6.43
C GLY A 95 -19.19 13.55 4.94
N LYS A 96 -17.93 13.44 4.55
CA LYS A 96 -17.50 13.35 3.15
C LYS A 96 -16.96 11.96 2.87
N CYS A 97 -17.71 11.18 2.11
CA CYS A 97 -17.20 9.94 1.54
C CYS A 97 -16.23 10.30 0.41
N VAL A 98 -14.94 10.19 0.66
CA VAL A 98 -13.94 10.19 -0.40
C VAL A 98 -14.17 8.91 -1.19
N LYS A 99 -14.14 8.96 -2.53
CA LYS A 99 -14.31 7.77 -3.39
C LYS A 99 -13.28 6.70 -2.98
N CYS A 100 -13.71 5.80 -2.10
CA CYS A 100 -12.93 4.64 -1.71
C CYS A 100 -13.06 3.60 -2.81
N ASN A 101 -11.98 3.24 -3.47
CA ASN A 101 -11.95 2.05 -4.31
C ASN A 101 -11.90 0.85 -3.35
N PHE A 102 -13.02 0.12 -3.23
CA PHE A 102 -13.16 -0.95 -2.26
C PHE A 102 -12.31 -2.17 -2.65
N LEU A 103 -11.27 -2.46 -1.87
CA LEU A 103 -10.62 -3.78 -1.83
C LEU A 103 -11.45 -4.79 -1.02
N HIS A 104 -12.41 -4.31 -0.24
CA HIS A 104 -13.06 -5.05 0.84
C HIS A 104 -13.86 -6.27 0.37
N GLU A 105 -14.70 -6.13 -0.64
CA GLU A 105 -15.59 -7.22 -1.07
C GLU A 105 -14.80 -8.38 -1.64
N GLU A 106 -13.81 -8.11 -2.48
CA GLU A 106 -12.97 -9.16 -3.08
C GLU A 106 -12.01 -9.82 -2.08
N LEU A 107 -11.51 -9.06 -1.09
CA LEU A 107 -10.75 -9.64 0.02
C LEU A 107 -11.63 -10.59 0.85
N LEU A 108 -12.90 -10.25 1.07
CA LEU A 108 -13.84 -11.10 1.79
C LEU A 108 -14.19 -12.37 1.01
N GLU A 109 -14.39 -12.28 -0.29
CA GLU A 109 -14.70 -13.44 -1.14
C GLU A 109 -13.58 -14.48 -1.13
N ARG A 110 -12.32 -14.04 -1.05
CA ARG A 110 -11.16 -14.95 -0.93
C ARG A 110 -10.90 -15.46 0.50
N GLY A 111 -11.76 -15.16 1.47
CA GLY A 111 -11.60 -15.65 2.84
C GLY A 111 -10.51 -14.94 3.65
N PHE A 112 -10.14 -13.72 3.29
CA PHE A 112 -9.12 -12.93 4.00
C PHE A 112 -9.58 -12.35 5.35
N ARG A 113 -10.73 -12.76 5.87
CA ARG A 113 -11.21 -12.30 7.17
C ARG A 113 -10.17 -12.51 8.27
N GLY A 114 -9.67 -11.41 8.81
CA GLY A 114 -8.77 -11.42 9.97
C GLY A 114 -7.32 -11.82 9.70
N ASN A 115 -6.92 -12.05 8.45
CA ASN A 115 -5.55 -12.40 8.11
C ASN A 115 -4.83 -11.26 7.36
N GLY A 116 -4.38 -10.24 8.11
CA GLY A 116 -3.69 -9.08 7.54
C GLY A 116 -2.44 -9.40 6.71
N ARG A 117 -1.87 -10.63 6.86
CA ARG A 117 -0.68 -11.04 6.11
C ARG A 117 -0.92 -11.26 4.62
N ARG A 118 -2.14 -11.60 4.22
CA ARG A 118 -2.48 -11.77 2.80
C ARG A 118 -3.01 -10.47 2.19
N ALA A 119 -3.73 -9.66 2.97
CA ALA A 119 -4.28 -8.40 2.52
C ALA A 119 -3.20 -7.45 1.97
N ASN A 120 -1.99 -7.43 2.56
CA ASN A 120 -0.91 -6.57 2.10
C ASN A 120 -0.39 -6.96 0.70
N MET A 121 -0.37 -8.25 0.34
CA MET A 121 0.09 -8.67 -0.99
C MET A 121 -0.95 -8.36 -2.08
N VAL A 122 -2.22 -8.55 -1.79
CA VAL A 122 -3.29 -8.10 -2.70
C VAL A 122 -3.25 -6.57 -2.85
N ALA A 123 -3.07 -5.86 -1.75
CA ALA A 123 -2.95 -4.41 -1.76
C ALA A 123 -1.73 -3.91 -2.55
N LEU A 124 -0.59 -4.63 -2.48
CA LEU A 124 0.58 -4.36 -3.34
C LEU A 124 0.19 -4.37 -4.82
N GLY A 125 -0.45 -5.44 -5.27
CA GLY A 125 -0.90 -5.54 -6.66
C GLY A 125 -1.88 -4.44 -7.05
N ALA A 126 -2.84 -4.13 -6.18
CA ALA A 126 -3.82 -3.08 -6.44
C ALA A 126 -3.19 -1.68 -6.51
N VAL A 127 -2.22 -1.37 -5.63
CA VAL A 127 -1.47 -0.09 -5.68
C VAL A 127 -0.65 0.01 -6.96
N LEU A 128 0.07 -1.03 -7.36
CA LEU A 128 0.86 -1.05 -8.60
C LEU A 128 -0.04 -0.86 -9.82
N LYS A 129 -1.24 -1.47 -9.82
CA LYS A 129 -2.25 -1.27 -10.85
C LYS A 129 -2.77 0.16 -10.88
N GLU A 130 -3.08 0.74 -9.72
CA GLU A 130 -3.57 2.13 -9.61
C GLU A 130 -2.54 3.15 -10.11
N LEU A 131 -1.26 2.84 -9.92
CA LEU A 131 -0.13 3.64 -10.40
C LEU A 131 0.25 3.35 -11.86
N GLU A 132 -0.51 2.47 -12.53
CA GLU A 132 -0.35 2.12 -13.95
C GLU A 132 1.03 1.50 -14.28
N PHE A 133 1.64 0.79 -13.32
CA PHE A 133 2.86 0.06 -13.55
C PHE A 133 2.61 -1.28 -14.24
N GLU A 134 3.35 -1.54 -15.30
CA GLU A 134 3.52 -2.89 -15.82
C GLU A 134 4.48 -3.67 -14.94
N VAL A 135 4.06 -4.87 -14.52
CA VAL A 135 4.79 -5.70 -13.58
C VAL A 135 4.97 -7.09 -14.17
N SER A 136 6.21 -7.51 -14.36
CA SER A 136 6.56 -8.84 -14.84
C SER A 136 6.75 -9.84 -13.68
N ASP A 137 6.58 -11.13 -13.98
CA ASP A 137 6.84 -12.20 -13.00
C ASP A 137 8.31 -12.19 -12.52
N GLY A 138 9.26 -11.84 -13.38
CA GLY A 138 10.67 -11.72 -13.02
C GLY A 138 10.93 -10.61 -11.98
N GLU A 139 10.27 -9.48 -12.11
CA GLU A 139 10.37 -8.38 -11.13
C GLU A 139 9.75 -8.80 -9.78
N LEU A 140 8.58 -9.46 -9.82
CA LEU A 140 7.97 -9.99 -8.59
C LEU A 140 8.87 -11.03 -7.91
N GLN A 141 9.58 -11.84 -8.68
CA GLN A 141 10.53 -12.82 -8.12
C GLN A 141 11.69 -12.15 -7.38
N MET A 142 12.11 -10.95 -7.81
CA MET A 142 13.19 -10.20 -7.17
C MET A 142 12.78 -9.53 -5.86
N ILE A 143 11.53 -9.05 -5.75
CA ILE A 143 11.07 -8.24 -4.62
C ILE A 143 10.25 -9.02 -3.59
N LEU A 144 9.61 -10.12 -3.98
CA LEU A 144 8.80 -10.92 -3.06
C LEU A 144 9.66 -11.84 -2.18
N PRO A 145 9.28 -12.05 -0.93
CA PRO A 145 10.01 -12.95 -0.03
C PRO A 145 9.96 -14.39 -0.55
N LYS A 146 11.07 -15.12 -0.40
CA LYS A 146 11.17 -16.53 -0.79
C LYS A 146 10.20 -17.42 -0.02
N ASN A 147 9.96 -17.09 1.26
CA ASN A 147 8.98 -17.81 2.07
C ASN A 147 7.57 -17.48 1.58
N PHE A 148 6.77 -18.51 1.32
CA PHE A 148 5.41 -18.39 0.77
C PHE A 148 5.35 -17.67 -0.59
N PHE A 149 6.40 -17.80 -1.40
CA PHE A 149 6.54 -17.08 -2.66
C PHE A 149 5.34 -17.29 -3.58
N GLU A 150 4.94 -18.53 -3.84
CA GLU A 150 3.82 -18.86 -4.74
C GLU A 150 2.51 -18.22 -4.27
N GLN A 151 2.24 -18.25 -2.98
CA GLN A 151 1.05 -17.64 -2.39
C GLN A 151 1.09 -16.11 -2.52
N ASN A 152 2.25 -15.51 -2.20
CA ASN A 152 2.42 -14.06 -2.34
C ASN A 152 2.27 -13.62 -3.79
N LEU A 153 2.83 -14.37 -4.73
CA LEU A 153 2.72 -14.11 -6.17
C LEU A 153 1.26 -14.16 -6.64
N GLU A 154 0.50 -15.18 -6.21
CA GLU A 154 -0.93 -15.26 -6.49
C GLU A 154 -1.71 -14.05 -5.97
N ASP A 155 -1.44 -13.65 -4.72
CA ASP A 155 -2.13 -12.53 -4.09
C ASP A 155 -1.82 -11.21 -4.79
N VAL A 156 -0.55 -10.96 -5.17
CA VAL A 156 -0.18 -9.78 -5.96
C VAL A 156 -0.85 -9.80 -7.34
N LYS A 157 -0.80 -10.93 -8.05
CA LYS A 157 -1.46 -11.08 -9.37
C LYS A 157 -2.97 -10.86 -9.28
N PHE A 158 -3.58 -11.27 -8.19
CA PHE A 158 -4.99 -10.97 -7.93
C PHE A 158 -5.22 -9.45 -7.81
N GLY A 159 -4.41 -8.76 -7.00
CA GLY A 159 -4.49 -7.30 -6.87
C GLY A 159 -4.27 -6.56 -8.19
N LEU A 160 -3.34 -7.03 -9.04
CA LEU A 160 -3.08 -6.46 -10.36
C LEU A 160 -4.27 -6.60 -11.34
N ARG A 161 -5.14 -7.59 -11.15
CA ARG A 161 -6.35 -7.79 -11.96
C ARG A 161 -7.55 -7.02 -11.45
N PHE A 162 -7.40 -6.31 -10.34
CA PHE A 162 -8.48 -5.53 -9.74
C PHE A 162 -9.07 -4.56 -10.77
N GLN A 163 -10.37 -4.67 -11.07
CA GLN A 163 -11.08 -3.75 -11.96
C GLN A 163 -11.88 -2.76 -11.11
N LYS A 164 -11.73 -1.48 -11.43
CA LYS A 164 -12.61 -0.43 -10.90
C LYS A 164 -14.04 -0.72 -11.37
N GLN A 165 -14.95 -1.01 -10.46
CA GLN A 165 -16.38 -0.89 -10.72
C GLN A 165 -16.83 0.57 -10.70
#